data_1125c0adb57dabec089271b0e415475f
#
_entry.id   1125c0adb57dabec089271b0e415475f
#
_cell.length_a   1.000
_cell.length_b   1.000
_cell.length_c   1.000
_cell.angle_alpha   90.00
_cell.angle_beta   90.00
_cell.angle_gamma   90.00
#
_symmetry.space_group_name_H-M   'P 1'
#
loop_
_entity.id
_entity.type
_entity.pdbx_description
1 polymer ?
#
loop_
_entity_poly.entity_id
_entity_poly.type
_entity_poly.pdbx_seq_one_letter_code
_entity_poly.pdbx_strand_id
1 'polypeptide(L)'
;ESESRGLGDVYKRQGLLGKHFDGPSCVRLHSPPPLDRPLQIVTVDDQLLLKHEALVIASAKPTRPLAPAPSPPSLQQAKAGRECYIKVDQHPFTRCFVCGPRRIAGDGLCVFTGPVAGTDLVACDWVAHANFVDDQGHVREEFIWSALDCPSFFALNIPAKSGKVLLLGKMSASIDHPVPSSDALVVYGWKTHSEGRKYSCGAAIANQDGVVLARAEHLWIELKAATE
;
A
#
# COMPACT_ATOMS: atom_id res chain seq x y z
N GLU A 1 -1.75 13.02 -17.81
CA GLU A 1 -2.78 13.14 -16.75
C GLU A 1 -3.63 11.87 -16.57
N SER A 2 -3.91 11.11 -17.64
CA SER A 2 -4.72 9.88 -17.55
C SER A 2 -4.05 8.73 -16.79
N GLU A 3 -2.73 8.56 -16.90
CA GLU A 3 -2.00 7.49 -16.20
C GLU A 3 -1.94 7.66 -14.68
N SER A 4 -1.93 8.89 -14.18
CA SER A 4 -1.83 9.14 -12.74
C SER A 4 -3.16 9.01 -11.99
N ARG A 5 -4.29 9.23 -12.65
CA ARG A 5 -5.64 9.04 -12.06
C ARG A 5 -5.96 7.56 -11.89
N GLY A 6 -5.59 6.71 -12.87
CA GLY A 6 -5.81 5.27 -12.80
C GLY A 6 -5.07 4.57 -11.64
N LEU A 7 -3.85 5.00 -11.31
CA LEU A 7 -3.07 4.43 -10.21
C LEU A 7 -3.60 4.83 -8.82
N GLY A 8 -4.10 6.08 -8.65
CA GLY A 8 -4.69 6.52 -7.38
C GLY A 8 -5.93 5.73 -6.97
N ASP A 9 -6.72 5.28 -7.93
CA ASP A 9 -7.92 4.49 -7.69
C ASP A 9 -7.63 3.00 -7.40
N VAL A 10 -6.45 2.49 -7.74
CA VAL A 10 -6.05 1.10 -7.44
C VAL A 10 -6.00 0.88 -5.93
N TYR A 11 -5.37 1.77 -5.19
CA TYR A 11 -5.15 1.62 -3.76
C TYR A 11 -6.44 1.77 -2.95
N LYS A 12 -7.29 2.72 -3.30
CA LYS A 12 -8.58 2.94 -2.63
C LYS A 12 -9.53 1.74 -2.77
N ARG A 13 -9.49 1.02 -3.89
CA ARG A 13 -10.36 -0.14 -4.13
C ARG A 13 -10.07 -1.31 -3.21
N GLN A 14 -8.82 -1.51 -2.84
CA GLN A 14 -8.46 -2.55 -1.89
C GLN A 14 -9.12 -2.28 -0.55
N GLY A 15 -8.98 -1.07 -0.01
CA GLY A 15 -9.64 -0.68 1.23
C GLY A 15 -11.17 -0.64 1.13
N LEU A 16 -11.73 -0.23 -0.01
CA LEU A 16 -13.18 -0.25 -0.23
C LEU A 16 -13.78 -1.66 -0.14
N LEU A 17 -13.04 -2.69 -0.57
CA LEU A 17 -13.45 -4.08 -0.42
C LEU A 17 -13.09 -4.62 0.97
N GLY A 18 -11.90 -4.29 1.47
CA GLY A 18 -11.38 -4.78 2.75
C GLY A 18 -12.26 -4.44 3.94
N LYS A 19 -12.82 -3.24 3.97
CA LYS A 19 -13.70 -2.75 5.06
C LYS A 19 -15.01 -3.53 5.27
N HIS A 20 -15.35 -4.44 4.37
CA HIS A 20 -16.54 -5.29 4.51
C HIS A 20 -16.27 -6.57 5.31
N PHE A 21 -15.06 -6.76 5.82
CA PHE A 21 -14.67 -7.94 6.58
C PHE A 21 -14.23 -7.56 8.00
N ASP A 22 -14.79 -8.21 8.98
CA ASP A 22 -14.35 -8.10 10.38
C ASP A 22 -13.07 -8.92 10.57
N GLY A 23 -11.92 -8.36 10.24
CA GLY A 23 -10.61 -8.98 10.40
C GLY A 23 -9.78 -9.08 9.13
N PRO A 24 -8.74 -9.93 9.11
CA PRO A 24 -7.83 -10.01 7.98
C PRO A 24 -8.53 -10.40 6.69
N SER A 25 -8.33 -9.61 5.65
CA SER A 25 -8.91 -9.89 4.33
C SER A 25 -7.85 -9.83 3.24
N CYS A 26 -8.13 -10.51 2.13
CA CYS A 26 -7.24 -10.61 0.97
C CYS A 26 -7.95 -10.04 -0.25
N VAL A 27 -7.35 -9.03 -0.86
CA VAL A 27 -7.83 -8.42 -2.10
C VAL A 27 -6.90 -8.78 -3.24
N ARG A 28 -7.49 -9.24 -4.34
CA ARG A 28 -6.81 -9.52 -5.60
C ARG A 28 -7.29 -8.55 -6.67
N LEU A 29 -6.36 -7.97 -7.39
CA LEU A 29 -6.65 -7.12 -8.53
C LEU A 29 -6.66 -7.97 -9.81
N HIS A 30 -7.68 -7.78 -10.66
CA HIS A 30 -7.87 -8.54 -11.90
C HIS A 30 -7.71 -7.66 -13.15
N SER A 31 -8.33 -6.47 -13.13
CA SER A 31 -8.35 -5.57 -14.28
C SER A 31 -8.27 -4.11 -13.83
N PRO A 32 -7.70 -3.21 -14.65
CA PRO A 32 -7.82 -1.78 -14.42
C PRO A 32 -9.31 -1.38 -14.40
N PRO A 33 -9.74 -0.46 -13.53
CA PRO A 33 -11.10 0.03 -13.55
C PRO A 33 -11.31 0.97 -14.72
N PRO A 34 -12.53 1.02 -15.27
CA PRO A 34 -12.91 2.13 -16.13
C PRO A 34 -12.96 3.41 -15.29
N LEU A 35 -12.50 4.51 -15.88
CA LEU A 35 -12.60 5.83 -15.26
C LEU A 35 -14.01 6.38 -15.43
N ASP A 36 -14.49 7.10 -14.40
CA ASP A 36 -15.79 7.80 -14.39
C ASP A 36 -16.99 6.89 -14.74
N ARG A 37 -16.91 5.63 -14.34
CA ARG A 37 -18.00 4.65 -14.50
C ARG A 37 -18.39 4.07 -13.13
N PRO A 38 -19.69 3.81 -12.90
CA PRO A 38 -20.14 3.17 -11.67
C PRO A 38 -19.58 1.76 -11.56
N LEU A 39 -19.12 1.42 -10.36
CA LEU A 39 -18.68 0.08 -10.00
C LEU A 39 -19.70 -0.52 -9.02
N GLN A 40 -19.93 -1.82 -9.10
CA GLN A 40 -20.83 -2.56 -8.23
C GLN A 40 -20.02 -3.55 -7.37
N ILE A 41 -20.39 -3.64 -6.10
CA ILE A 41 -19.91 -4.71 -5.21
C ILE A 41 -21.00 -5.78 -5.19
N VAL A 42 -20.62 -7.01 -5.55
CA VAL A 42 -21.51 -8.17 -5.59
C VAL A 42 -20.91 -9.25 -4.69
N THR A 43 -21.75 -9.81 -3.83
CA THR A 43 -21.37 -10.98 -3.01
C THR A 43 -21.64 -12.26 -3.81
N VAL A 44 -20.61 -13.12 -3.90
CA VAL A 44 -20.71 -14.45 -4.49
C VAL A 44 -20.03 -15.43 -3.52
N ASP A 45 -20.81 -16.31 -2.94
CA ASP A 45 -20.39 -17.20 -1.85
C ASP A 45 -19.77 -16.41 -0.67
N ASP A 46 -18.51 -16.66 -0.33
CA ASP A 46 -17.73 -15.99 0.71
C ASP A 46 -16.86 -14.82 0.17
N GLN A 47 -17.04 -14.43 -1.09
CA GLN A 47 -16.24 -13.39 -1.75
C GLN A 47 -17.07 -12.15 -2.08
N LEU A 48 -16.39 -11.00 -2.06
CA LEU A 48 -16.88 -9.77 -2.68
C LEU A 48 -16.19 -9.58 -4.02
N LEU A 49 -16.97 -9.26 -5.05
CA LEU A 49 -16.47 -8.90 -6.37
C LEU A 49 -16.77 -7.43 -6.64
N LEU A 50 -15.74 -6.66 -6.99
CA LEU A 50 -15.91 -5.34 -7.57
C LEU A 50 -16.01 -5.48 -9.09
N LYS A 51 -17.11 -5.05 -9.66
CA LYS A 51 -17.43 -5.24 -11.09
C LYS A 51 -17.81 -3.94 -11.77
N HIS A 52 -17.52 -3.89 -13.06
CA HIS A 52 -18.15 -2.99 -14.02
C HIS A 52 -18.81 -3.85 -15.09
N GLU A 53 -20.13 -3.88 -15.12
CA GLU A 53 -20.90 -4.80 -15.99
C GLU A 53 -20.44 -6.27 -15.82
N ALA A 54 -19.98 -6.93 -16.89
CA ALA A 54 -19.46 -8.29 -16.84
C ALA A 54 -18.00 -8.37 -16.37
N LEU A 55 -17.25 -7.25 -16.36
CA LEU A 55 -15.82 -7.23 -16.05
C LEU A 55 -15.58 -7.25 -14.54
N VAL A 56 -14.83 -8.23 -14.04
CA VAL A 56 -14.35 -8.27 -12.66
C VAL A 56 -13.08 -7.41 -12.54
N ILE A 57 -13.16 -6.39 -11.70
CA ILE A 57 -12.06 -5.44 -11.44
C ILE A 57 -11.17 -5.94 -10.30
N ALA A 58 -11.81 -6.35 -9.20
CA ALA A 58 -11.13 -6.89 -8.04
C ALA A 58 -12.01 -7.90 -7.31
N SER A 59 -11.41 -8.77 -6.52
CA SER A 59 -12.12 -9.67 -5.60
C SER A 59 -11.50 -9.60 -4.21
N ALA A 60 -12.33 -9.79 -3.18
CA ALA A 60 -11.92 -9.84 -1.80
C ALA A 60 -12.56 -11.00 -1.06
N LYS A 61 -11.85 -11.55 -0.08
CA LYS A 61 -12.34 -12.61 0.80
C LYS A 61 -11.61 -12.57 2.15
N PRO A 62 -12.19 -13.17 3.20
CA PRO A 62 -11.46 -13.38 4.45
C PRO A 62 -10.17 -14.18 4.21
N THR A 63 -9.17 -13.96 5.03
CA THR A 63 -7.91 -14.70 4.95
C THR A 63 -7.47 -15.18 6.33
N ARG A 64 -6.44 -16.04 6.36
CA ARG A 64 -5.78 -16.43 7.60
C ARG A 64 -5.21 -15.21 8.34
N PRO A 65 -4.97 -15.30 9.65
CA PRO A 65 -4.17 -14.31 10.36
C PRO A 65 -2.83 -14.08 9.66
N LEU A 66 -2.43 -12.82 9.51
CA LEU A 66 -1.16 -12.46 8.89
C LEU A 66 0.02 -12.76 9.83
N ALA A 67 1.19 -13.02 9.24
CA ALA A 67 2.40 -13.16 10.02
C ALA A 67 2.70 -11.90 10.83
N PRO A 68 3.33 -12.03 12.01
CA PRO A 68 3.80 -10.87 12.75
C PRO A 68 4.73 -10.00 11.89
N ALA A 69 4.58 -8.68 12.00
CA ALA A 69 5.52 -7.75 11.40
C ALA A 69 6.86 -7.78 12.17
N PRO A 70 7.99 -7.50 11.52
CA PRO A 70 9.24 -7.24 12.24
C PRO A 70 9.09 -6.03 13.17
N SER A 71 9.94 -5.94 14.17
CA SER A 71 9.96 -4.80 15.09
C SER A 71 10.06 -3.49 14.30
N PRO A 72 9.16 -2.52 14.55
CA PRO A 72 9.21 -1.24 13.84
C PRO A 72 10.49 -0.47 14.16
N PRO A 73 11.04 0.28 13.20
CA PRO A 73 12.12 1.22 13.50
C PRO A 73 11.59 2.36 14.39
N SER A 74 12.48 3.01 15.12
CA SER A 74 12.11 4.19 15.91
C SER A 74 11.65 5.33 15.00
N LEU A 75 10.88 6.27 15.56
CA LEU A 75 10.47 7.46 14.81
C LEU A 75 11.66 8.26 14.24
N GLN A 76 12.77 8.29 14.97
CA GLN A 76 14.00 8.94 14.49
C GLN A 76 14.59 8.22 13.26
N GLN A 77 14.62 6.89 13.28
CA GLN A 77 15.07 6.10 12.14
C GLN A 77 14.12 6.24 10.94
N ALA A 78 12.81 6.31 11.19
CA ALA A 78 11.81 6.53 10.15
C ALA A 78 11.97 7.93 9.49
N LYS A 79 12.23 8.97 10.28
CA LYS A 79 12.55 10.32 9.76
C LYS A 79 13.81 10.30 8.88
N ALA A 80 14.87 9.65 9.35
CA ALA A 80 16.09 9.50 8.55
C ALA A 80 15.84 8.69 7.26
N GLY A 81 14.99 7.67 7.31
CA GLY A 81 14.56 6.94 6.13
C GLY A 81 13.85 7.84 5.11
N ARG A 82 12.93 8.71 5.57
CA ARG A 82 12.26 9.70 4.71
C ARG A 82 13.25 10.61 3.97
N GLU A 83 14.30 11.05 4.66
CA GLU A 83 15.34 11.92 4.05
C GLU A 83 16.13 11.19 2.94
N CYS A 84 16.20 9.85 3.03
CA CYS A 84 16.84 8.99 2.04
C CYS A 84 15.87 8.49 0.96
N TYR A 85 14.65 9.04 0.87
CA TYR A 85 13.69 8.64 -0.14
C TYR A 85 14.21 8.87 -1.57
N ILE A 86 13.77 8.04 -2.50
CA ILE A 86 14.18 8.09 -3.92
C ILE A 86 13.90 9.48 -4.53
N LYS A 87 14.85 9.97 -5.33
CA LYS A 87 14.70 11.27 -6.00
C LYS A 87 13.60 11.26 -7.05
N VAL A 88 13.04 12.44 -7.33
CA VAL A 88 11.91 12.63 -8.26
C VAL A 88 12.22 12.07 -9.66
N ASP A 89 13.43 12.27 -10.17
CA ASP A 89 13.87 11.81 -11.49
C ASP A 89 14.10 10.29 -11.60
N GLN A 90 14.18 9.62 -10.45
CA GLN A 90 14.35 8.17 -10.35
C GLN A 90 13.04 7.45 -9.98
N HIS A 91 12.02 8.19 -9.59
CA HIS A 91 10.77 7.60 -9.13
C HIS A 91 9.90 7.15 -10.31
N PRO A 92 9.46 5.87 -10.35
CA PRO A 92 8.68 5.34 -11.50
C PRO A 92 7.32 6.02 -11.68
N PHE A 93 6.71 6.49 -10.57
CA PHE A 93 5.36 7.07 -10.57
C PHE A 93 5.30 8.37 -9.76
N THR A 94 5.83 9.46 -10.31
CA THR A 94 6.02 10.72 -9.58
C THR A 94 4.72 11.37 -9.07
N ARG A 95 3.56 10.96 -9.58
CA ARG A 95 2.22 11.41 -9.18
C ARG A 95 1.40 10.36 -8.44
N CYS A 96 2.00 9.24 -8.02
CA CYS A 96 1.30 8.22 -7.22
C CYS A 96 0.64 8.86 -6.00
N PHE A 97 -0.62 8.53 -5.73
CA PHE A 97 -1.38 9.08 -4.60
C PHE A 97 -0.71 8.80 -3.25
N VAL A 98 -0.06 7.66 -3.11
CA VAL A 98 0.58 7.22 -1.85
C VAL A 98 1.97 7.80 -1.70
N CYS A 99 2.85 7.57 -2.70
CA CYS A 99 4.29 7.76 -2.59
C CYS A 99 4.86 8.74 -3.62
N GLY A 100 4.03 9.39 -4.43
CA GLY A 100 4.48 10.27 -5.50
C GLY A 100 5.14 11.55 -4.96
N PRO A 101 6.43 11.80 -5.25
CA PRO A 101 7.15 12.95 -4.71
C PRO A 101 6.66 14.31 -5.25
N ARG A 102 5.74 14.32 -6.21
CA ARG A 102 5.05 15.53 -6.71
C ARG A 102 3.71 15.77 -6.03
N ARG A 103 3.31 14.93 -5.06
CA ARG A 103 2.13 15.15 -4.24
C ARG A 103 2.45 16.02 -3.05
N ILE A 104 1.45 16.75 -2.59
CA ILE A 104 1.51 17.54 -1.36
C ILE A 104 0.54 16.98 -0.34
N ALA A 105 0.75 17.30 0.93
CA ALA A 105 -0.15 16.88 2.01
C ALA A 105 -1.59 17.32 1.72
N GLY A 106 -2.54 16.38 1.88
CA GLY A 106 -3.96 16.59 1.57
C GLY A 106 -4.39 16.29 0.14
N ASP A 107 -3.46 16.30 -0.83
CA ASP A 107 -3.66 15.82 -2.20
C ASP A 107 -3.21 14.36 -2.34
N GLY A 108 -2.20 13.94 -1.59
CA GLY A 108 -1.71 12.57 -1.50
C GLY A 108 -1.30 12.20 -0.08
N LEU A 109 -1.06 10.91 0.17
CA LEU A 109 -0.67 10.41 1.49
C LEU A 109 0.75 10.80 1.88
N CYS A 110 1.62 11.05 0.91
CA CYS A 110 3.02 11.44 1.13
C CYS A 110 3.83 10.44 1.98
N VAL A 111 3.59 9.16 1.78
CA VAL A 111 4.32 8.06 2.42
C VAL A 111 5.62 7.82 1.65
N PHE A 112 6.70 8.43 2.11
CA PHE A 112 8.01 8.47 1.42
C PHE A 112 9.02 7.58 2.15
N THR A 113 8.89 6.26 1.99
CA THR A 113 9.72 5.28 2.69
C THR A 113 11.08 5.11 2.02
N GLY A 114 12.15 5.44 2.73
CA GLY A 114 13.52 5.19 2.32
C GLY A 114 14.22 4.19 3.23
N PRO A 115 15.46 3.77 2.88
CA PRO A 115 16.20 2.76 3.60
C PRO A 115 16.49 3.15 5.05
N VAL A 116 16.38 2.18 5.96
CA VAL A 116 16.73 2.32 7.38
C VAL A 116 18.11 1.75 7.60
N ALA A 117 19.06 2.59 8.03
CA ALA A 117 20.45 2.20 8.22
C ALA A 117 20.60 0.98 9.16
N GLY A 118 21.44 0.02 8.76
CA GLY A 118 21.71 -1.19 9.54
C GLY A 118 20.60 -2.26 9.52
N THR A 119 19.59 -2.10 8.66
CA THR A 119 18.48 -3.05 8.53
C THR A 119 18.12 -3.29 7.07
N ASP A 120 17.27 -4.29 6.81
CA ASP A 120 16.64 -4.53 5.50
C ASP A 120 15.27 -3.85 5.37
N LEU A 121 14.97 -2.89 6.24
CA LEU A 121 13.70 -2.17 6.24
C LEU A 121 13.80 -0.89 5.42
N VAL A 122 12.64 -0.48 4.89
CA VAL A 122 12.40 0.89 4.46
C VAL A 122 11.36 1.52 5.38
N ALA A 123 11.49 2.81 5.70
CA ALA A 123 10.52 3.48 6.57
C ALA A 123 10.41 4.97 6.29
N CYS A 124 9.31 5.54 6.76
CA CYS A 124 9.15 6.98 6.95
C CYS A 124 8.30 7.27 8.19
N ASP A 125 8.46 8.45 8.74
CA ASP A 125 7.45 9.04 9.62
C ASP A 125 6.25 9.50 8.78
N TRP A 126 5.05 9.42 9.35
CA TRP A 126 3.84 9.81 8.65
C TRP A 126 2.81 10.40 9.60
N VAL A 127 2.28 11.55 9.24
CA VAL A 127 1.11 12.18 9.87
C VAL A 127 0.03 12.27 8.82
N ALA A 128 -1.11 11.64 9.07
CA ALA A 128 -2.21 11.64 8.12
C ALA A 128 -2.87 13.02 8.06
N HIS A 129 -3.06 13.57 6.85
CA HIS A 129 -3.76 14.83 6.67
C HIS A 129 -5.26 14.68 6.97
N ALA A 130 -5.89 15.73 7.50
CA ALA A 130 -7.31 15.75 7.87
C ALA A 130 -8.27 15.30 6.76
N ASN A 131 -7.92 15.48 5.49
CA ASN A 131 -8.72 15.01 4.34
C ASN A 131 -8.92 13.47 4.31
N PHE A 132 -8.12 12.72 5.07
CA PHE A 132 -8.10 11.26 5.07
C PHE A 132 -8.63 10.65 6.37
N VAL A 133 -9.21 11.47 7.23
CA VAL A 133 -9.61 11.16 8.59
C VAL A 133 -11.13 11.10 8.69
N ASP A 134 -11.63 10.27 9.60
CA ASP A 134 -13.04 10.21 9.97
C ASP A 134 -13.38 11.23 11.09
N ASP A 135 -14.66 11.30 11.48
CA ASP A 135 -15.15 12.21 12.51
C ASP A 135 -14.63 11.88 13.92
N GLN A 136 -13.99 10.72 14.11
CA GLN A 136 -13.38 10.30 15.39
C GLN A 136 -11.88 10.62 15.45
N GLY A 137 -11.31 11.17 14.38
CA GLY A 137 -9.88 11.48 14.29
C GLY A 137 -9.00 10.29 13.87
N HIS A 138 -9.59 9.22 13.35
CA HIS A 138 -8.87 8.07 12.84
C HIS A 138 -8.74 8.12 11.32
N VAL A 139 -7.64 7.60 10.82
CA VAL A 139 -7.45 7.42 9.37
C VAL A 139 -8.46 6.42 8.85
N ARG A 140 -9.22 6.80 7.82
CA ARG A 140 -10.20 5.91 7.19
C ARG A 140 -9.52 4.70 6.56
N GLU A 141 -10.16 3.53 6.64
CA GLU A 141 -9.57 2.24 6.26
C GLU A 141 -9.03 2.20 4.83
N GLU A 142 -9.72 2.82 3.86
CA GLU A 142 -9.26 2.87 2.48
C GLU A 142 -7.90 3.59 2.33
N PHE A 143 -7.58 4.52 3.23
CA PHE A 143 -6.28 5.19 3.24
C PHE A 143 -5.22 4.42 4.03
N ILE A 144 -5.62 3.65 5.05
CA ILE A 144 -4.72 2.71 5.73
C ILE A 144 -4.25 1.64 4.74
N TRP A 145 -5.17 1.02 4.01
CA TRP A 145 -4.83 0.07 2.94
C TRP A 145 -3.89 0.71 1.91
N SER A 146 -4.19 1.94 1.51
CA SER A 146 -3.35 2.67 0.56
C SER A 146 -1.94 2.93 1.11
N ALA A 147 -1.82 3.38 2.37
CA ALA A 147 -0.54 3.67 3.00
C ALA A 147 0.35 2.43 3.15
N LEU A 148 -0.24 1.25 3.27
CA LEU A 148 0.47 -0.03 3.36
C LEU A 148 0.99 -0.54 2.01
N ASP A 149 0.53 -0.03 0.88
CA ASP A 149 0.86 -0.58 -0.45
C ASP A 149 2.33 -0.29 -0.84
N CYS A 150 2.66 0.98 -1.08
CA CYS A 150 3.95 1.38 -1.66
C CYS A 150 5.19 1.05 -0.81
N PRO A 151 5.16 1.07 0.54
CA PRO A 151 6.33 0.67 1.33
C PRO A 151 6.84 -0.72 0.98
N SER A 152 5.94 -1.66 0.68
CA SER A 152 6.29 -3.01 0.28
C SER A 152 7.05 -3.08 -1.06
N PHE A 153 6.74 -2.16 -2.00
CA PHE A 153 7.47 -2.03 -3.26
C PHE A 153 8.89 -1.51 -3.05
N PHE A 154 9.06 -0.45 -2.25
CA PHE A 154 10.36 0.12 -1.98
C PHE A 154 11.28 -0.83 -1.20
N ALA A 155 10.73 -1.70 -0.37
CA ALA A 155 11.46 -2.76 0.33
C ALA A 155 12.12 -3.79 -0.62
N LEU A 156 11.69 -3.86 -1.89
CA LEU A 156 12.31 -4.73 -2.89
C LEU A 156 13.68 -4.21 -3.36
N ASN A 157 13.97 -2.94 -3.13
CA ASN A 157 15.21 -2.28 -3.55
C ASN A 157 15.56 -2.53 -5.03
N ILE A 158 14.55 -2.47 -5.90
CA ILE A 158 14.73 -2.67 -7.34
C ILE A 158 15.32 -1.39 -7.95
N PRO A 159 16.49 -1.46 -8.60
CA PRO A 159 17.09 -0.29 -9.21
C PRO A 159 16.15 0.35 -10.25
N ALA A 160 16.01 1.67 -10.21
CA ALA A 160 15.14 2.40 -11.15
C ALA A 160 15.49 2.14 -12.63
N LYS A 161 16.77 1.90 -12.92
CA LYS A 161 17.27 1.60 -14.27
C LYS A 161 17.20 0.12 -14.66
N SER A 162 16.61 -0.75 -13.84
CA SER A 162 16.56 -2.19 -14.11
C SER A 162 15.65 -2.56 -15.29
N GLY A 163 14.77 -1.66 -15.72
CA GLY A 163 13.74 -1.93 -16.72
C GLY A 163 12.61 -2.85 -16.21
N LYS A 164 12.66 -3.28 -14.95
CA LYS A 164 11.66 -4.19 -14.38
C LYS A 164 10.37 -3.43 -14.05
N VAL A 165 9.27 -3.92 -14.56
CA VAL A 165 7.93 -3.44 -14.22
C VAL A 165 7.26 -4.46 -13.32
N LEU A 166 6.90 -4.04 -12.12
CA LEU A 166 6.18 -4.87 -11.16
C LEU A 166 4.76 -4.35 -10.97
N LEU A 167 3.82 -5.29 -10.93
CA LEU A 167 2.43 -5.02 -10.58
C LEU A 167 2.08 -5.74 -9.29
N LEU A 168 1.29 -5.08 -8.45
CA LEU A 168 0.71 -5.70 -7.29
C LEU A 168 -0.40 -6.66 -7.72
N GLY A 169 -0.20 -7.96 -7.52
CA GLY A 169 -1.18 -8.99 -7.86
C GLY A 169 -2.16 -9.28 -6.72
N LYS A 170 -1.66 -9.19 -5.47
CA LYS A 170 -2.45 -9.51 -4.28
C LYS A 170 -1.94 -8.76 -3.07
N MET A 171 -2.86 -8.28 -2.24
CA MET A 171 -2.58 -7.71 -0.92
C MET A 171 -3.55 -8.32 0.10
N SER A 172 -3.02 -8.76 1.23
CA SER A 172 -3.81 -9.13 2.41
C SER A 172 -3.48 -8.13 3.52
N ALA A 173 -4.48 -7.60 4.20
CA ALA A 173 -4.25 -6.66 5.28
C ALA A 173 -5.09 -6.97 6.51
N SER A 174 -4.61 -6.52 7.66
CA SER A 174 -5.30 -6.50 8.94
C SER A 174 -5.10 -5.13 9.58
N ILE A 175 -6.19 -4.54 10.03
CA ILE A 175 -6.19 -3.33 10.86
C ILE A 175 -6.52 -3.79 12.26
N ASP A 176 -5.51 -3.87 13.12
CA ASP A 176 -5.62 -4.47 14.45
C ASP A 176 -6.03 -3.43 15.51
N HIS A 177 -5.76 -2.14 15.24
CA HIS A 177 -6.10 -1.00 16.11
C HIS A 177 -6.47 0.22 15.27
N PRO A 178 -7.29 1.15 15.81
CA PRO A 178 -7.54 2.44 15.17
C PRO A 178 -6.21 3.17 14.90
N VAL A 179 -6.09 3.77 13.72
CA VAL A 179 -4.88 4.52 13.32
C VAL A 179 -5.13 6.01 13.55
N PRO A 180 -4.53 6.63 14.59
CA PRO A 180 -4.78 8.03 14.90
C PRO A 180 -4.13 8.95 13.87
N SER A 181 -4.74 10.13 13.64
CA SER A 181 -4.17 11.16 12.77
C SER A 181 -3.38 12.22 13.52
N SER A 182 -3.53 12.29 14.84
CA SER A 182 -2.90 13.32 15.69
C SER A 182 -1.41 13.10 15.88
N ASP A 183 -0.94 11.86 15.76
CA ASP A 183 0.41 11.47 16.12
C ASP A 183 1.26 11.15 14.89
N ALA A 184 2.56 11.34 15.02
CA ALA A 184 3.50 10.83 14.04
C ALA A 184 3.56 9.31 14.13
N LEU A 185 3.23 8.64 13.03
CA LEU A 185 3.27 7.20 12.87
C LEU A 185 4.56 6.78 12.16
N VAL A 186 4.93 5.52 12.30
CA VAL A 186 6.00 4.89 11.54
C VAL A 186 5.36 3.98 10.50
N VAL A 187 5.55 4.31 9.21
CA VAL A 187 5.16 3.43 8.10
C VAL A 187 6.41 2.77 7.56
N TYR A 188 6.42 1.44 7.50
CA TYR A 188 7.60 0.70 7.10
C TYR A 188 7.27 -0.54 6.27
N GLY A 189 8.26 -1.01 5.51
CA GLY A 189 8.13 -2.18 4.66
C GLY A 189 9.37 -3.06 4.69
N TRP A 190 9.20 -4.34 4.34
CA TRP A 190 10.27 -5.34 4.30
C TRP A 190 10.02 -6.36 3.19
N LYS A 191 11.10 -6.92 2.67
CA LYS A 191 11.07 -8.07 1.77
C LYS A 191 11.05 -9.35 2.59
N THR A 192 10.22 -10.34 2.20
CA THR A 192 10.19 -11.65 2.84
C THR A 192 10.81 -12.73 1.97
N HIS A 193 10.38 -12.81 0.69
CA HIS A 193 10.83 -13.87 -0.21
C HIS A 193 10.77 -13.43 -1.66
N SER A 194 11.55 -14.09 -2.52
CA SER A 194 11.42 -13.94 -3.98
C SER A 194 11.68 -15.26 -4.68
N GLU A 195 10.82 -15.58 -5.65
CA GLU A 195 10.93 -16.78 -6.48
C GLU A 195 10.55 -16.44 -7.92
N GLY A 196 11.50 -16.57 -8.82
CA GLY A 196 11.32 -16.19 -10.21
C GLY A 196 10.86 -14.73 -10.34
N ARG A 197 9.68 -14.54 -10.91
CA ARG A 197 9.06 -13.22 -11.11
C ARG A 197 8.14 -12.77 -9.95
N LYS A 198 8.08 -13.54 -8.88
CA LYS A 198 7.22 -13.28 -7.71
C LYS A 198 8.03 -12.76 -6.54
N TYR A 199 7.58 -11.68 -5.93
CA TYR A 199 8.21 -11.05 -4.79
C TYR A 199 7.18 -10.90 -3.68
N SER A 200 7.46 -11.53 -2.54
CA SER A 200 6.65 -11.43 -1.32
C SER A 200 7.25 -10.39 -0.40
N CYS A 201 6.43 -9.50 0.10
CA CYS A 201 6.81 -8.38 0.95
C CYS A 201 5.77 -8.15 2.03
N GLY A 202 6.13 -7.41 3.05
CA GLY A 202 5.22 -6.89 4.05
C GLY A 202 5.33 -5.38 4.18
N ALA A 203 4.30 -4.79 4.76
CA ALA A 203 4.29 -3.41 5.23
C ALA A 203 3.48 -3.30 6.51
N ALA A 204 3.80 -2.31 7.34
CA ALA A 204 3.04 -2.04 8.55
C ALA A 204 3.04 -0.55 8.91
N ILE A 205 2.07 -0.18 9.73
CA ILE A 205 1.95 1.11 10.39
C ILE A 205 2.04 0.86 11.89
N ALA A 206 2.94 1.56 12.56
CA ALA A 206 3.10 1.49 14.00
C ALA A 206 3.01 2.88 14.66
N ASN A 207 2.64 2.93 15.92
CA ASN A 207 2.71 4.14 16.71
C ASN A 207 4.15 4.37 17.25
N GLN A 208 4.34 5.47 17.98
CA GLN A 208 5.65 5.82 18.55
C GLN A 208 6.13 4.85 19.64
N ASP A 209 5.23 4.12 20.27
CA ASP A 209 5.52 3.12 21.31
C ASP A 209 5.92 1.76 20.71
N GLY A 210 5.93 1.66 19.37
CA GLY A 210 6.27 0.43 18.65
C GLY A 210 5.11 -0.56 18.55
N VAL A 211 3.87 -0.15 18.84
CA VAL A 211 2.69 -0.99 18.66
C VAL A 211 2.29 -0.96 17.19
N VAL A 212 2.22 -2.13 16.56
CA VAL A 212 1.75 -2.28 15.18
C VAL A 212 0.22 -2.12 15.16
N LEU A 213 -0.27 -1.11 14.46
CA LEU A 213 -1.69 -0.78 14.35
C LEU A 213 -2.36 -1.46 13.15
N ALA A 214 -1.61 -1.56 12.04
CA ALA A 214 -2.06 -2.22 10.83
C ALA A 214 -0.86 -2.84 10.10
N ARG A 215 -1.11 -3.95 9.40
CA ARG A 215 -0.08 -4.64 8.63
C ARG A 215 -0.65 -5.29 7.38
N ALA A 216 0.24 -5.55 6.41
CA ALA A 216 -0.14 -6.19 5.16
C ALA A 216 0.94 -7.13 4.63
N GLU A 217 0.50 -8.16 3.89
CA GLU A 217 1.33 -9.05 3.08
C GLU A 217 1.02 -8.80 1.61
N HIS A 218 2.06 -8.73 0.78
CA HIS A 218 1.95 -8.39 -0.63
C HIS A 218 2.58 -9.46 -1.51
N LEU A 219 2.01 -9.63 -2.69
CA LEU A 219 2.62 -10.38 -3.79
C LEU A 219 2.75 -9.46 -4.99
N TRP A 220 3.98 -9.05 -5.29
CA TRP A 220 4.36 -8.32 -6.48
C TRP A 220 4.76 -9.28 -7.60
N ILE A 221 4.40 -8.99 -8.82
CA ILE A 221 4.68 -9.81 -10.00
C ILE A 221 5.41 -8.97 -11.03
N GLU A 222 6.61 -9.39 -11.40
CA GLU A 222 7.37 -8.82 -12.50
C GLU A 222 6.73 -9.20 -13.83
N LEU A 223 6.39 -8.21 -14.64
CA LEU A 223 5.88 -8.44 -16.00
C LEU A 223 6.96 -9.04 -16.88
N LYS A 224 6.57 -9.93 -17.78
CA LYS A 224 7.46 -10.37 -18.86
C LYS A 224 7.77 -9.16 -19.73
N ALA A 225 9.03 -9.01 -20.16
CA ALA A 225 9.33 -8.09 -21.23
C ALA A 225 8.43 -8.49 -22.45
N ALA A 226 7.84 -7.49 -23.10
CA ALA A 226 7.16 -7.74 -24.36
C ALA A 226 8.22 -8.34 -25.32
N THR A 227 8.02 -9.58 -25.75
CA THR A 227 8.76 -10.13 -26.91
C THR A 227 8.26 -9.37 -28.11
N GLU A 228 9.15 -8.58 -28.74
CA GLU A 228 8.93 -7.99 -30.06
C GLU A 228 8.60 -9.05 -31.09
#